data_d9c9982f82aa961a8107df1170da5b77
#
_entry.id   d9c9982f82aa961a8107df1170da5b77
#
_cell.length_a   1.000
_cell.length_b   1.000
_cell.length_c   1.000
_cell.angle_alpha   90.00
_cell.angle_beta   90.00
_cell.angle_gamma   90.00
#
_symmetry.space_group_name_H-M   'P 1'
#
loop_
_entity.id
_entity.type
_entity.pdbx_description
1 polymer ?
#
loop_
_entity_poly.entity_id
_entity_poly.type
_entity_poly.pdbx_seq_one_letter_code
_entity_poly.pdbx_strand_id
1 'polypeptide(L)'
;FCIISIEVQPRFDLWDQDWKVPLQYGFRQVFGENGGPGGLFHALRVTPPIIEICDNINTICPNAFVFNYSNPMQRVCQTVTTKYPKMKFIGLCHEIASMERQLPEIMETPFENIEYRAGGLNHFSILVEARYKDSRKDAYPIIRKKAHNYYKNYINDHEVQSQKPGGERGVFFELFNRYNYIPITTDSHLGEYIQWAYSVADHEAIMDFYNKYKNQCLTFYESKESYCNYFDLKKKPKERVVSIIEGILNDLNYEEAAVNLPNKGYIEHIPNNIVVEIPGIVNKDRVIGVKLENYPLDFSSLLINQASVIRLTTEAILEKSKSKALKALLADPVVDN
;
A
#
# COMPACT_ATOMS: atom_id res chain seq x y z
N PHE A 1 -8.57 -19.76 -9.36
CA PHE A 1 -7.75 -18.64 -8.85
C PHE A 1 -6.98 -18.00 -9.98
N CYS A 2 -6.93 -16.67 -10.00
CA CYS A 2 -6.10 -15.89 -10.92
C CYS A 2 -5.21 -14.97 -10.10
N ILE A 3 -3.94 -14.81 -10.49
CA ILE A 3 -2.99 -13.89 -9.86
C ILE A 3 -2.52 -12.91 -10.92
N ILE A 4 -2.69 -11.61 -10.67
CA ILE A 4 -2.27 -10.51 -11.53
C ILE A 4 -1.06 -9.85 -10.88
N SER A 5 0.08 -9.88 -11.57
CA SER A 5 1.33 -9.25 -11.15
C SER A 5 2.07 -8.75 -12.39
N ILE A 6 1.46 -7.78 -13.07
CA ILE A 6 1.98 -7.21 -14.31
C ILE A 6 2.45 -5.78 -14.12
N GLU A 7 3.39 -5.39 -14.98
CA GLU A 7 3.88 -4.03 -15.10
C GLU A 7 4.11 -3.67 -16.56
N VAL A 8 3.96 -2.39 -16.91
CA VAL A 8 4.21 -1.90 -18.27
C VAL A 8 5.69 -1.55 -18.43
N GLN A 9 6.31 -2.09 -19.47
CA GLN A 9 7.73 -1.87 -19.77
C GLN A 9 7.93 -0.66 -20.72
N PRO A 10 9.08 0.03 -20.65
CA PRO A 10 10.17 -0.14 -19.67
C PRO A 10 9.83 0.53 -18.31
N ARG A 11 9.62 -0.28 -17.29
CA ARG A 11 9.12 0.18 -15.99
C ARG A 11 9.94 1.32 -15.38
N PHE A 12 11.25 1.12 -15.28
CA PHE A 12 12.12 2.07 -14.57
C PHE A 12 12.29 3.39 -15.32
N ASP A 13 12.31 3.37 -16.65
CA ASP A 13 12.38 4.60 -17.46
C ASP A 13 11.09 5.41 -17.34
N LEU A 14 9.94 4.73 -17.32
CA LEU A 14 8.63 5.35 -17.14
C LEU A 14 8.48 5.90 -15.71
N TRP A 15 8.93 5.16 -14.70
CA TRP A 15 8.91 5.63 -13.31
C TRP A 15 9.84 6.82 -13.10
N ASP A 16 11.04 6.80 -13.67
CA ASP A 16 11.94 7.96 -13.66
C ASP A 16 11.26 9.21 -14.26
N GLN A 17 10.49 9.06 -15.34
CA GLN A 17 9.71 10.16 -15.92
C GLN A 17 8.58 10.61 -14.99
N ASP A 18 7.79 9.69 -14.46
CA ASP A 18 6.69 9.98 -13.55
C ASP A 18 7.15 10.73 -12.30
N TRP A 19 8.35 10.42 -11.81
CA TRP A 19 8.93 11.08 -10.64
C TRP A 19 9.57 12.42 -10.98
N LYS A 20 10.40 12.46 -12.02
CA LYS A 20 11.27 13.62 -12.32
C LYS A 20 10.58 14.71 -13.12
N VAL A 21 9.65 14.37 -14.04
CA VAL A 21 8.97 15.37 -14.87
C VAL A 21 8.13 16.33 -14.00
N PRO A 22 7.28 15.89 -13.07
CA PRO A 22 6.53 16.81 -12.20
C PRO A 22 7.44 17.75 -11.40
N LEU A 23 8.58 17.25 -10.90
CA LEU A 23 9.55 18.08 -10.17
C LEU A 23 10.11 19.22 -11.03
N GLN A 24 10.32 19.00 -12.35
CA GLN A 24 10.77 20.04 -13.28
C GLN A 24 9.74 21.16 -13.44
N TYR A 25 8.48 20.89 -13.22
CA TYR A 25 7.39 21.86 -13.23
C TYR A 25 7.05 22.43 -11.84
N GLY A 26 7.86 22.12 -10.83
CA GLY A 26 7.69 22.64 -9.47
C GLY A 26 6.77 21.84 -8.56
N PHE A 27 6.18 20.74 -9.03
CA PHE A 27 5.34 19.88 -8.19
C PHE A 27 6.21 19.03 -7.26
N ARG A 28 5.98 19.16 -5.95
CA ARG A 28 6.81 18.56 -4.91
C ARG A 28 6.29 17.19 -4.49
N GLN A 29 6.51 16.17 -5.33
CA GLN A 29 6.19 14.78 -4.99
C GLN A 29 7.40 14.03 -4.43
N VAL A 30 7.17 13.11 -3.48
CA VAL A 30 8.24 12.38 -2.77
C VAL A 30 8.79 11.23 -3.61
N PHE A 31 7.95 10.47 -4.32
CA PHE A 31 8.40 9.25 -5.02
C PHE A 31 7.77 9.03 -6.41
N GLY A 32 6.44 9.17 -6.56
CA GLY A 32 5.78 9.13 -7.87
C GLY A 32 5.42 7.73 -8.40
N GLU A 33 5.16 6.75 -7.52
CA GLU A 33 4.70 5.42 -7.91
C GLU A 33 3.18 5.24 -7.74
N ASN A 34 2.64 5.61 -6.56
CA ASN A 34 1.27 5.29 -6.17
C ASN A 34 0.38 6.53 -6.01
N GLY A 35 0.91 7.63 -5.51
CA GLY A 35 0.23 8.89 -5.28
C GLY A 35 0.76 10.03 -6.15
N GLY A 36 0.16 11.20 -6.01
CA GLY A 36 0.53 12.41 -6.74
C GLY A 36 0.41 12.29 -8.26
N PRO A 37 1.06 13.20 -9.01
CA PRO A 37 1.11 13.15 -10.47
C PRO A 37 1.68 11.86 -11.02
N GLY A 38 2.77 11.36 -10.43
CA GLY A 38 3.41 10.11 -10.84
C GLY A 38 2.46 8.92 -10.73
N GLY A 39 1.80 8.76 -9.60
CA GLY A 39 0.81 7.69 -9.40
C GLY A 39 -0.38 7.77 -10.34
N LEU A 40 -0.80 8.99 -10.77
CA LEU A 40 -1.83 9.14 -11.79
C LEU A 40 -1.36 8.59 -13.14
N PHE A 41 -0.19 9.00 -13.62
CA PHE A 41 0.33 8.55 -14.93
C PHE A 41 0.65 7.06 -14.93
N HIS A 42 1.19 6.53 -13.84
CA HIS A 42 1.38 5.09 -13.64
C HIS A 42 0.04 4.34 -13.74
N ALA A 43 -1.01 4.80 -13.05
CA ALA A 43 -2.33 4.18 -13.12
C ALA A 43 -2.94 4.21 -14.53
N LEU A 44 -2.80 5.33 -15.25
CA LEU A 44 -3.28 5.47 -16.63
C LEU A 44 -2.60 4.49 -17.60
N ARG A 45 -1.39 4.02 -17.28
CA ARG A 45 -0.67 3.03 -18.11
C ARG A 45 -0.94 1.60 -17.72
N VAL A 46 -0.90 1.28 -16.42
CA VAL A 46 -0.98 -0.11 -15.93
C VAL A 46 -2.41 -0.63 -15.86
N THR A 47 -3.38 0.23 -15.53
CA THR A 47 -4.75 -0.24 -15.32
C THR A 47 -5.47 -0.72 -16.60
N PRO A 48 -5.31 -0.11 -17.79
CA PRO A 48 -5.97 -0.59 -19.00
C PRO A 48 -5.67 -2.05 -19.36
N PRO A 49 -4.40 -2.53 -19.42
CA PRO A 49 -4.13 -3.95 -19.68
C PRO A 49 -4.67 -4.87 -18.56
N ILE A 50 -4.71 -4.42 -17.31
CA ILE A 50 -5.36 -5.20 -16.23
C ILE A 50 -6.86 -5.33 -16.48
N ILE A 51 -7.51 -4.28 -16.97
CA ILE A 51 -8.93 -4.34 -17.34
C ILE A 51 -9.16 -5.37 -18.45
N GLU A 52 -8.30 -5.44 -19.47
CA GLU A 52 -8.40 -6.45 -20.54
C GLU A 52 -8.26 -7.88 -19.99
N ILE A 53 -7.35 -8.10 -19.04
CA ILE A 53 -7.23 -9.38 -18.33
C ILE A 53 -8.52 -9.67 -17.57
N CYS A 54 -9.08 -8.70 -16.85
CA CYS A 54 -10.31 -8.85 -16.09
C CYS A 54 -11.53 -9.09 -17.00
N ASP A 55 -11.61 -8.51 -18.21
CA ASP A 55 -12.65 -8.81 -19.20
C ASP A 55 -12.62 -10.30 -19.59
N ASN A 56 -11.43 -10.85 -19.83
CA ASN A 56 -11.25 -12.27 -20.11
C ASN A 56 -11.63 -13.16 -18.91
N ILE A 57 -11.17 -12.80 -17.70
CA ILE A 57 -11.53 -13.53 -16.47
C ILE A 57 -13.05 -13.53 -16.27
N ASN A 58 -13.70 -12.37 -16.44
CA ASN A 58 -15.14 -12.25 -16.27
C ASN A 58 -15.94 -13.10 -17.27
N THR A 59 -15.37 -13.33 -18.45
CA THR A 59 -16.00 -14.15 -19.52
C THR A 59 -15.75 -15.65 -19.31
N ILE A 60 -14.50 -16.04 -18.98
CA ILE A 60 -14.05 -17.43 -18.98
C ILE A 60 -14.30 -18.09 -17.61
N CYS A 61 -14.04 -17.35 -16.53
CA CYS A 61 -14.09 -17.86 -15.15
C CYS A 61 -14.65 -16.83 -14.16
N PRO A 62 -15.94 -16.41 -14.31
CA PRO A 62 -16.52 -15.29 -13.56
C PRO A 62 -16.58 -15.51 -12.05
N ASN A 63 -16.45 -16.75 -11.58
CA ASN A 63 -16.45 -17.10 -10.15
C ASN A 63 -15.04 -17.21 -9.54
N ALA A 64 -13.97 -16.99 -10.33
CA ALA A 64 -12.61 -17.07 -9.84
C ALA A 64 -12.34 -16.00 -8.77
N PHE A 65 -11.51 -16.36 -7.78
CA PHE A 65 -10.84 -15.39 -6.95
C PHE A 65 -9.68 -14.78 -7.75
N VAL A 66 -9.60 -13.46 -7.78
CA VAL A 66 -8.58 -12.70 -8.51
C VAL A 66 -7.75 -11.91 -7.51
N PHE A 67 -6.48 -12.21 -7.41
CA PHE A 67 -5.54 -11.52 -6.54
C PHE A 67 -4.66 -10.59 -7.35
N ASN A 68 -4.57 -9.33 -6.93
CA ASN A 68 -3.76 -8.34 -7.62
C ASN A 68 -2.55 -7.92 -6.76
N TYR A 69 -1.38 -7.92 -7.39
CA TYR A 69 -0.11 -7.39 -6.86
C TYR A 69 0.40 -6.18 -7.63
N SER A 70 -0.24 -5.84 -8.75
CA SER A 70 0.19 -4.69 -9.57
C SER A 70 -0.10 -3.36 -8.90
N ASN A 71 0.83 -2.41 -9.04
CA ASN A 71 0.71 -1.04 -8.59
C ASN A 71 0.27 -0.10 -9.73
N PRO A 72 -0.29 1.05 -9.42
CA PRO A 72 -0.68 1.56 -8.09
C PRO A 72 -1.89 0.78 -7.52
N MET A 73 -1.64 -0.03 -6.51
CA MET A 73 -2.62 -0.99 -5.96
C MET A 73 -3.99 -0.36 -5.72
N GLN A 74 -4.03 0.77 -5.03
CA GLN A 74 -5.26 1.46 -4.66
C GLN A 74 -6.07 1.86 -5.90
N ARG A 75 -5.43 2.41 -6.93
CA ARG A 75 -6.07 2.91 -8.16
C ARG A 75 -6.51 1.75 -9.06
N VAL A 76 -5.70 0.70 -9.16
CA VAL A 76 -6.05 -0.54 -9.88
C VAL A 76 -7.26 -1.21 -9.26
N CYS A 77 -7.22 -1.49 -7.95
CA CYS A 77 -8.32 -2.15 -7.24
C CYS A 77 -9.61 -1.33 -7.34
N GLN A 78 -9.53 -0.01 -7.16
CA GLN A 78 -10.69 0.87 -7.30
C GLN A 78 -11.30 0.78 -8.69
N THR A 79 -10.48 0.82 -9.73
CA THR A 79 -10.98 0.82 -11.13
C THR A 79 -11.61 -0.53 -11.48
N VAL A 80 -10.96 -1.62 -11.14
CA VAL A 80 -11.48 -2.98 -11.41
C VAL A 80 -12.78 -3.23 -10.65
N THR A 81 -12.82 -2.95 -9.35
CA THR A 81 -14.03 -3.19 -8.55
C THR A 81 -15.19 -2.26 -8.91
N THR A 82 -14.90 -1.09 -9.46
CA THR A 82 -15.94 -0.19 -10.03
C THR A 82 -16.53 -0.78 -11.33
N LYS A 83 -15.68 -1.28 -12.22
CA LYS A 83 -16.13 -1.87 -13.49
C LYS A 83 -16.78 -3.25 -13.30
N TYR A 84 -16.26 -4.07 -12.37
CA TYR A 84 -16.72 -5.45 -12.13
C TYR A 84 -17.11 -5.65 -10.66
N PRO A 85 -18.23 -5.09 -10.18
CA PRO A 85 -18.60 -5.12 -8.76
C PRO A 85 -18.94 -6.52 -8.22
N LYS A 86 -19.10 -7.52 -9.09
CA LYS A 86 -19.35 -8.93 -8.69
C LYS A 86 -18.08 -9.79 -8.71
N MET A 87 -17.00 -9.32 -9.29
CA MET A 87 -15.73 -10.06 -9.34
C MET A 87 -15.14 -10.18 -7.93
N LYS A 88 -14.67 -11.37 -7.57
CA LYS A 88 -13.96 -11.59 -6.31
C LYS A 88 -12.52 -11.07 -6.43
N PHE A 89 -12.37 -9.76 -6.59
CA PHE A 89 -11.10 -9.08 -6.79
C PHE A 89 -10.52 -8.57 -5.47
N ILE A 90 -9.29 -8.96 -5.15
CA ILE A 90 -8.63 -8.71 -3.87
C ILE A 90 -7.22 -8.17 -4.17
N GLY A 91 -6.91 -6.99 -3.70
CA GLY A 91 -5.54 -6.46 -3.72
C GLY A 91 -4.74 -6.96 -2.51
N LEU A 92 -3.49 -7.36 -2.74
CA LEU A 92 -2.58 -7.83 -1.70
C LEU A 92 -1.29 -7.02 -1.74
N CYS A 93 -0.94 -6.40 -0.61
CA CYS A 93 0.29 -5.66 -0.43
C CYS A 93 1.09 -6.24 0.75
N HIS A 94 2.41 -6.33 0.61
CA HIS A 94 3.29 -6.86 1.66
C HIS A 94 3.68 -5.81 2.71
N GLU A 95 3.34 -4.55 2.53
CA GLU A 95 3.77 -3.45 3.40
C GLU A 95 3.22 -3.53 4.83
N ILE A 96 2.14 -4.29 5.05
CA ILE A 96 1.67 -4.59 6.40
C ILE A 96 2.75 -5.27 7.26
N ALA A 97 3.70 -5.98 6.64
CA ALA A 97 4.85 -6.57 7.33
C ALA A 97 5.82 -5.52 7.92
N SER A 98 5.65 -4.23 7.61
CA SER A 98 6.38 -3.16 8.31
C SER A 98 6.10 -3.16 9.81
N MET A 99 4.93 -3.65 10.24
CA MET A 99 4.57 -3.79 11.66
C MET A 99 5.44 -4.84 12.38
N GLU A 100 5.86 -5.90 11.68
CA GLU A 100 6.75 -6.91 12.24
C GLU A 100 8.12 -6.33 12.64
N ARG A 101 8.54 -5.25 11.98
CA ARG A 101 9.81 -4.58 12.27
C ARG A 101 9.70 -3.53 13.36
N GLN A 102 8.56 -2.85 13.44
CA GLN A 102 8.38 -1.68 14.33
C GLN A 102 7.82 -2.07 15.71
N LEU A 103 6.77 -2.87 15.72
CA LEU A 103 6.04 -3.13 16.95
C LEU A 103 6.84 -3.87 18.02
N PRO A 104 7.68 -4.90 17.71
CA PRO A 104 8.49 -5.57 18.72
C PRO A 104 9.43 -4.63 19.46
N GLU A 105 10.08 -3.70 18.76
CA GLU A 105 10.99 -2.73 19.36
C GLU A 105 10.23 -1.69 20.20
N ILE A 106 9.12 -1.17 19.69
CA ILE A 106 8.30 -0.16 20.40
C ILE A 106 7.61 -0.76 21.64
N MET A 107 7.07 -1.98 21.51
CA MET A 107 6.30 -2.65 22.56
C MET A 107 7.20 -3.47 23.52
N GLU A 108 8.50 -3.65 23.19
CA GLU A 108 9.46 -4.46 23.96
C GLU A 108 8.95 -5.90 24.21
N THR A 109 8.41 -6.52 23.16
CA THR A 109 7.89 -7.90 23.22
C THR A 109 8.09 -8.59 21.88
N PRO A 110 8.28 -9.93 21.84
CA PRO A 110 8.35 -10.67 20.59
C PRO A 110 7.08 -10.49 19.75
N PHE A 111 7.21 -10.48 18.40
CA PHE A 111 6.09 -10.27 17.50
C PHE A 111 4.97 -11.31 17.67
N GLU A 112 5.31 -12.53 18.05
CA GLU A 112 4.36 -13.60 18.33
C GLU A 112 3.39 -13.26 19.47
N ASN A 113 3.78 -12.36 20.39
CA ASN A 113 2.94 -11.86 21.48
C ASN A 113 2.11 -10.62 21.08
N ILE A 114 2.18 -10.19 19.84
CA ILE A 114 1.48 -9.00 19.35
C ILE A 114 0.25 -9.40 18.54
N GLU A 115 -0.91 -8.83 18.89
CA GLU A 115 -2.12 -8.80 18.10
C GLU A 115 -2.37 -7.36 17.66
N TYR A 116 -2.59 -7.12 16.38
CA TYR A 116 -2.78 -5.77 15.87
C TYR A 116 -3.75 -5.75 14.70
N ARG A 117 -4.38 -4.60 14.49
CA ARG A 117 -5.18 -4.28 13.30
C ARG A 117 -4.80 -2.90 12.79
N ALA A 118 -4.72 -2.82 11.49
CA ALA A 118 -4.33 -1.62 10.80
C ALA A 118 -5.21 -1.42 9.56
N GLY A 119 -5.31 -0.19 9.08
CA GLY A 119 -6.02 0.06 7.85
C GLY A 119 -6.03 1.51 7.42
N GLY A 120 -6.58 1.71 6.23
CA GLY A 120 -6.62 2.99 5.53
C GLY A 120 -6.81 2.78 4.03
N LEU A 121 -6.11 3.56 3.21
CA LEU A 121 -5.89 3.27 1.79
C LEU A 121 -4.55 2.57 1.63
N ASN A 122 -4.38 1.75 0.60
CA ASN A 122 -3.09 1.08 0.38
C ASN A 122 -1.95 2.10 0.31
N HIS A 123 -0.87 1.85 1.05
CA HIS A 123 0.27 2.73 1.29
C HIS A 123 -0.08 4.04 2.04
N PHE A 124 -1.31 4.19 2.51
CA PHE A 124 -1.75 5.32 3.32
C PHE A 124 -2.65 4.82 4.46
N SER A 125 -2.07 3.98 5.31
CA SER A 125 -2.73 3.25 6.40
C SER A 125 -2.04 3.53 7.73
N ILE A 126 -2.77 3.32 8.82
CA ILE A 126 -2.26 3.44 10.19
C ILE A 126 -2.62 2.22 11.02
N LEU A 127 -1.81 1.97 12.05
CA LEU A 127 -2.13 1.05 13.12
C LEU A 127 -3.30 1.64 13.94
N VAL A 128 -4.39 0.88 14.08
CA VAL A 128 -5.58 1.29 14.82
C VAL A 128 -5.67 0.58 16.17
N GLU A 129 -5.39 -0.71 16.20
CA GLU A 129 -5.44 -1.53 17.41
C GLU A 129 -4.11 -2.27 17.57
N ALA A 130 -3.61 -2.34 18.82
CA ALA A 130 -2.50 -3.19 19.19
C ALA A 130 -2.68 -3.69 20.63
N ARG A 131 -2.45 -4.99 20.85
CA ARG A 131 -2.61 -5.64 22.17
C ARG A 131 -1.51 -6.67 22.39
N TYR A 132 -1.18 -6.93 23.65
CA TYR A 132 -0.41 -8.09 24.04
C TYR A 132 -1.32 -9.32 24.06
N LYS A 133 -0.93 -10.41 23.38
CA LYS A 133 -1.75 -11.63 23.32
C LYS A 133 -1.88 -12.33 24.67
N ASP A 134 -0.81 -12.37 25.44
CA ASP A 134 -0.74 -13.02 26.76
C ASP A 134 -1.65 -12.37 27.80
N SER A 135 -1.59 -11.05 27.89
CA SER A 135 -2.31 -10.27 28.91
C SER A 135 -3.60 -9.63 28.41
N ARG A 136 -3.84 -9.65 27.10
CA ARG A 136 -4.96 -8.93 26.41
C ARG A 136 -4.96 -7.43 26.66
N LYS A 137 -3.90 -6.85 27.21
CA LYS A 137 -3.79 -5.43 27.51
C LYS A 137 -3.62 -4.63 26.23
N ASP A 138 -4.27 -3.47 26.16
CA ASP A 138 -4.05 -2.48 25.13
C ASP A 138 -2.60 -1.98 25.16
N ALA A 139 -1.95 -1.98 24.00
CA ALA A 139 -0.56 -1.56 23.84
C ALA A 139 -0.43 -0.09 23.42
N TYR A 140 -1.51 0.60 23.04
CA TYR A 140 -1.43 1.99 22.61
C TYR A 140 -0.83 2.95 23.66
N PRO A 141 -1.08 2.81 24.98
CA PRO A 141 -0.42 3.64 25.99
C PRO A 141 1.10 3.55 25.94
N ILE A 142 1.67 2.35 25.74
CA ILE A 142 3.13 2.16 25.63
C ILE A 142 3.65 2.63 24.27
N ILE A 143 2.89 2.38 23.19
CA ILE A 143 3.21 2.85 21.84
C ILE A 143 3.34 4.37 21.84
N ARG A 144 2.34 5.11 22.34
CA ARG A 144 2.37 6.57 22.42
C ARG A 144 3.55 7.11 23.23
N LYS A 145 3.95 6.39 24.28
CA LYS A 145 5.07 6.77 25.12
C LYS A 145 6.43 6.55 24.42
N LYS A 146 6.57 5.49 23.61
CA LYS A 146 7.87 5.04 23.11
C LYS A 146 8.12 5.36 21.63
N ALA A 147 7.09 5.42 20.80
CA ALA A 147 7.25 5.58 19.36
C ALA A 147 7.97 6.88 18.98
N HIS A 148 7.76 7.97 19.71
CA HIS A 148 8.48 9.23 19.48
C HIS A 148 10.01 9.03 19.56
N ASN A 149 10.50 8.40 20.63
CA ASN A 149 11.93 8.15 20.80
C ASN A 149 12.45 7.12 19.80
N TYR A 150 11.65 6.10 19.49
CA TYR A 150 11.97 5.11 18.47
C TYR A 150 12.26 5.77 17.12
N TYR A 151 11.35 6.60 16.60
CA TYR A 151 11.54 7.30 15.33
C TYR A 151 12.67 8.32 15.38
N LYS A 152 12.79 9.07 16.48
CA LYS A 152 13.87 10.06 16.65
C LYS A 152 15.25 9.41 16.63
N ASN A 153 15.41 8.23 17.22
CA ASN A 153 16.66 7.48 17.18
C ASN A 153 16.97 7.01 15.75
N TYR A 154 15.96 6.59 15.01
CA TYR A 154 16.11 6.20 13.60
C TYR A 154 16.57 7.36 12.70
N ILE A 155 16.01 8.56 12.88
CA ILE A 155 16.39 9.76 12.10
C ILE A 155 17.84 10.19 12.38
N ASN A 156 18.31 10.02 13.61
CA ASN A 156 19.64 10.42 14.02
C ASN A 156 20.73 9.38 13.73
N ASP A 157 20.37 8.18 13.33
CA ASP A 157 21.31 7.09 13.07
C ASP A 157 21.32 6.72 11.58
N HIS A 158 22.14 7.45 10.82
CA HIS A 158 22.35 7.21 9.39
C HIS A 158 22.91 5.81 9.08
N GLU A 159 23.66 5.18 10.00
CA GLU A 159 24.12 3.81 9.80
C GLU A 159 22.96 2.81 9.82
N VAL A 160 22.00 2.97 10.72
CA VAL A 160 20.79 2.15 10.78
C VAL A 160 19.91 2.37 9.55
N GLN A 161 19.79 3.61 9.10
CA GLN A 161 19.01 3.95 7.90
C GLN A 161 19.58 3.29 6.64
N SER A 162 20.92 3.29 6.48
CA SER A 162 21.56 2.74 5.29
C SER A 162 21.55 1.22 5.20
N GLN A 163 21.40 0.52 6.32
CA GLN A 163 21.45 -0.94 6.41
C GLN A 163 20.08 -1.62 6.20
N LYS A 164 18.98 -0.90 6.41
CA LYS A 164 17.61 -1.45 6.28
C LYS A 164 16.88 -0.78 5.10
N PRO A 165 16.48 -1.52 4.06
CA PRO A 165 15.64 -0.96 3.01
C PRO A 165 14.38 -0.31 3.59
N GLY A 166 14.08 0.93 3.19
CA GLY A 166 12.96 1.70 3.75
C GLY A 166 13.20 2.09 5.22
N GLY A 167 14.46 2.41 5.57
CA GLY A 167 14.85 2.87 6.92
C GLY A 167 14.50 4.31 7.21
N GLU A 168 14.13 5.09 6.19
CA GLU A 168 13.69 6.47 6.32
C GLU A 168 12.47 6.56 7.25
N ARG A 169 12.48 7.51 8.17
CA ARG A 169 11.41 7.67 9.17
C ARG A 169 11.01 9.12 9.44
N GLY A 170 11.46 10.07 8.60
CA GLY A 170 11.13 11.49 8.75
C GLY A 170 9.64 11.77 8.60
N VAL A 171 9.00 11.22 7.57
CA VAL A 171 7.56 11.33 7.33
C VAL A 171 6.77 10.60 8.41
N PHE A 172 7.22 9.41 8.81
CA PHE A 172 6.61 8.62 9.90
C PHE A 172 6.64 9.36 11.23
N PHE A 173 7.80 9.92 11.57
CA PHE A 173 7.98 10.69 12.79
C PHE A 173 7.03 11.89 12.84
N GLU A 174 6.95 12.64 11.74
CA GLU A 174 6.11 13.82 11.68
C GLU A 174 4.62 13.45 11.69
N LEU A 175 4.21 12.36 11.01
CA LEU A 175 2.83 11.90 11.06
C LEU A 175 2.46 11.43 12.46
N PHE A 176 3.34 10.67 13.12
CA PHE A 176 3.11 10.23 14.49
C PHE A 176 2.98 11.43 15.45
N ASN A 177 3.83 12.45 15.32
CA ASN A 177 3.75 13.65 16.16
C ASN A 177 2.43 14.42 15.98
N ARG A 178 1.89 14.45 14.76
CA ARG A 178 0.65 15.19 14.46
C ARG A 178 -0.63 14.41 14.82
N TYR A 179 -0.63 13.09 14.58
CA TYR A 179 -1.85 12.26 14.66
C TYR A 179 -1.80 11.20 15.77
N ASN A 180 -0.65 10.93 16.38
CA ASN A 180 -0.44 9.90 17.41
C ASN A 180 -0.78 8.46 16.98
N TYR A 181 -0.66 8.16 15.68
CA TYR A 181 -0.82 6.83 15.10
C TYR A 181 0.44 6.40 14.35
N ILE A 182 0.80 5.11 14.46
CA ILE A 182 1.92 4.53 13.71
C ILE A 182 1.46 4.31 12.28
N PRO A 183 2.15 4.90 11.28
CA PRO A 183 1.87 4.62 9.88
C PRO A 183 2.43 3.27 9.45
N ILE A 184 1.88 2.75 8.36
CA ILE A 184 2.31 1.53 7.69
C ILE A 184 2.96 1.90 6.38
N THR A 185 3.87 1.07 5.90
CA THR A 185 4.64 1.24 4.67
C THR A 185 6.03 1.86 4.90
N THR A 186 6.48 2.72 4.01
CA THR A 186 7.76 3.45 4.03
C THR A 186 7.51 4.95 3.87
N ASP A 187 8.47 5.79 4.23
CA ASP A 187 8.38 7.25 4.03
C ASP A 187 8.14 7.61 2.57
N SER A 188 8.80 6.91 1.64
CA SER A 188 8.65 7.12 0.20
C SER A 188 7.20 6.99 -0.26
N HIS A 189 6.54 5.89 0.09
CA HIS A 189 5.15 5.63 -0.31
C HIS A 189 4.13 6.46 0.47
N LEU A 190 4.30 6.59 1.79
CA LEU A 190 3.43 7.42 2.61
C LEU A 190 3.45 8.89 2.15
N GLY A 191 4.63 9.38 1.80
CA GLY A 191 4.84 10.75 1.34
C GLY A 191 4.17 11.10 0.01
N GLU A 192 3.79 10.11 -0.79
CA GLU A 192 3.08 10.33 -2.05
C GLU A 192 1.65 10.87 -1.89
N TYR A 193 1.10 10.82 -0.68
CA TYR A 193 -0.28 11.19 -0.38
C TYR A 193 -0.42 12.46 0.47
N ILE A 194 0.69 12.99 0.98
CA ILE A 194 0.70 14.04 1.99
C ILE A 194 1.47 15.28 1.47
N GLN A 195 0.80 16.41 1.40
CA GLN A 195 1.36 17.65 0.86
C GLN A 195 2.68 18.08 1.54
N TRP A 196 2.72 18.07 2.87
CA TRP A 196 3.90 18.51 3.63
C TRP A 196 5.03 17.48 3.69
N ALA A 197 4.78 16.24 3.25
CA ALA A 197 5.77 15.17 3.33
C ALA A 197 7.07 15.47 2.58
N TYR A 198 6.99 16.16 1.46
CA TYR A 198 8.18 16.55 0.69
C TYR A 198 9.19 17.35 1.52
N SER A 199 8.72 18.20 2.43
CA SER A 199 9.60 19.07 3.24
C SER A 199 10.32 18.33 4.38
N VAL A 200 9.88 17.09 4.72
CA VAL A 200 10.43 16.31 5.83
C VAL A 200 10.98 14.95 5.41
N ALA A 201 10.72 14.53 4.16
CA ALA A 201 11.24 13.30 3.61
C ALA A 201 12.75 13.37 3.40
N ASP A 202 13.45 12.27 3.68
CA ASP A 202 14.86 12.10 3.34
C ASP A 202 14.99 11.69 1.86
N HIS A 203 15.05 12.70 0.98
CA HIS A 203 15.09 12.48 -0.47
C HIS A 203 16.35 11.74 -0.93
N GLU A 204 17.48 11.91 -0.24
CA GLU A 204 18.73 11.24 -0.56
C GLU A 204 18.62 9.74 -0.27
N ALA A 205 18.17 9.38 0.93
CA ALA A 205 17.96 7.97 1.30
C ALA A 205 16.90 7.28 0.43
N ILE A 206 15.81 7.97 0.08
CA ILE A 206 14.77 7.48 -0.83
C ILE A 206 15.35 7.22 -2.23
N MET A 207 16.17 8.14 -2.75
CA MET A 207 16.83 7.99 -4.05
C MET A 207 17.84 6.84 -4.05
N ASP A 208 18.62 6.69 -2.99
CA ASP A 208 19.58 5.61 -2.82
C ASP A 208 18.87 4.25 -2.77
N PHE A 209 17.78 4.15 -2.03
CA PHE A 209 16.94 2.95 -2.00
C PHE A 209 16.42 2.61 -3.40
N TYR A 210 15.86 3.59 -4.11
CA TYR A 210 15.35 3.40 -5.47
C TYR A 210 16.44 2.91 -6.43
N ASN A 211 17.60 3.53 -6.41
CA ASN A 211 18.73 3.15 -7.27
C ASN A 211 19.22 1.72 -6.98
N LYS A 212 19.31 1.34 -5.70
CA LYS A 212 19.65 -0.04 -5.30
C LYS A 212 18.61 -1.03 -5.80
N TYR A 213 17.33 -0.75 -5.60
CA TYR A 213 16.22 -1.58 -6.07
C TYR A 213 16.21 -1.73 -7.60
N LYS A 214 16.33 -0.61 -8.34
CA LYS A 214 16.43 -0.59 -9.79
C LYS A 214 17.57 -1.47 -10.29
N ASN A 215 18.77 -1.30 -9.74
CA ASN A 215 19.94 -2.08 -10.11
C ASN A 215 19.76 -3.58 -9.83
N GLN A 216 19.20 -3.95 -8.69
CA GLN A 216 18.90 -5.34 -8.37
C GLN A 216 17.93 -5.97 -9.36
N CYS A 217 16.85 -5.27 -9.72
CA CYS A 217 15.89 -5.74 -10.71
C CYS A 217 16.51 -5.89 -12.11
N LEU A 218 17.28 -4.90 -12.56
CA LEU A 218 17.94 -4.95 -13.87
C LEU A 218 18.95 -6.10 -13.94
N THR A 219 19.80 -6.26 -12.92
CA THR A 219 20.73 -7.38 -12.83
C THR A 219 20.00 -8.73 -12.87
N PHE A 220 18.87 -8.83 -12.17
CA PHE A 220 18.04 -10.04 -12.21
C PHE A 220 17.50 -10.34 -13.61
N TYR A 221 17.00 -9.34 -14.34
CA TYR A 221 16.49 -9.52 -15.69
C TYR A 221 17.58 -9.87 -16.71
N GLU A 222 18.79 -9.37 -16.51
CA GLU A 222 19.93 -9.62 -17.40
C GLU A 222 20.59 -10.98 -17.16
N SER A 223 20.47 -11.54 -15.97
CA SER A 223 21.10 -12.81 -15.60
C SER A 223 20.31 -14.01 -16.10
N LYS A 224 20.74 -14.59 -17.23
CA LYS A 224 20.12 -15.81 -17.79
C LYS A 224 20.20 -17.05 -16.88
N GLU A 225 21.13 -17.09 -15.95
CA GLU A 225 21.37 -18.24 -15.04
C GLU A 225 20.55 -18.17 -13.72
N SER A 226 19.99 -17.03 -13.38
CA SER A 226 19.44 -16.82 -12.03
C SER A 226 18.02 -17.35 -11.82
N TYR A 227 17.27 -17.64 -12.89
CA TYR A 227 15.90 -18.11 -12.74
C TYR A 227 15.78 -19.43 -11.96
N CYS A 228 16.69 -20.40 -12.18
CA CYS A 228 16.65 -21.69 -11.49
C CYS A 228 17.22 -21.62 -10.06
N ASN A 229 18.15 -20.71 -9.78
CA ASN A 229 18.80 -20.58 -8.47
C ASN A 229 18.02 -19.68 -7.49
N TYR A 230 17.11 -18.86 -8.00
CA TYR A 230 16.31 -17.95 -7.17
C TYR A 230 15.13 -18.65 -6.48
N PHE A 231 14.67 -19.76 -7.03
CA PHE A 231 13.55 -20.52 -6.48
C PHE A 231 14.04 -21.58 -5.49
N ASP A 232 14.40 -21.16 -4.29
CA ASP A 232 14.57 -22.09 -3.17
C ASP A 232 13.18 -22.49 -2.65
N LEU A 233 12.63 -23.58 -3.18
CA LEU A 233 11.34 -24.13 -2.78
C LEU A 233 11.26 -24.48 -1.28
N LYS A 234 12.40 -24.49 -0.55
CA LYS A 234 12.45 -24.69 0.89
C LYS A 234 12.19 -23.41 1.67
N LYS A 235 12.31 -22.24 1.03
CA LYS A 235 12.00 -20.95 1.68
C LYS A 235 10.50 -20.72 1.68
N LYS A 236 9.98 -20.38 2.86
CA LYS A 236 8.59 -19.94 2.99
C LYS A 236 8.35 -18.72 2.09
N PRO A 237 7.31 -18.71 1.24
CA PRO A 237 6.97 -17.54 0.44
C PRO A 237 6.76 -16.33 1.36
N LYS A 238 7.29 -15.17 0.98
CA LYS A 238 7.03 -13.91 1.69
C LYS A 238 5.63 -13.38 1.39
N GLU A 239 5.13 -13.67 0.19
CA GLU A 239 3.81 -13.24 -0.26
C GLU A 239 2.72 -14.14 0.30
N ARG A 240 1.61 -13.53 0.71
CA ARG A 240 0.53 -14.17 1.48
C ARG A 240 -0.52 -14.89 0.63
N VAL A 241 -0.48 -14.73 -0.71
CA VAL A 241 -1.49 -15.31 -1.60
C VAL A 241 -1.62 -16.84 -1.47
N VAL A 242 -0.51 -17.54 -1.26
CA VAL A 242 -0.52 -19.01 -1.09
C VAL A 242 -1.32 -19.38 0.16
N SER A 243 -1.03 -18.75 1.29
CA SER A 243 -1.76 -18.99 2.55
C SER A 243 -3.25 -18.62 2.44
N ILE A 244 -3.58 -17.57 1.67
CA ILE A 244 -4.97 -17.17 1.41
C ILE A 244 -5.67 -18.24 0.56
N ILE A 245 -5.01 -18.75 -0.49
CA ILE A 245 -5.57 -19.84 -1.33
C ILE A 245 -5.78 -21.12 -0.49
N GLU A 246 -4.80 -21.49 0.33
CA GLU A 246 -4.93 -22.62 1.27
C GLU A 246 -6.10 -22.40 2.24
N GLY A 247 -6.25 -21.20 2.78
CA GLY A 247 -7.36 -20.81 3.65
C GLY A 247 -8.72 -20.94 2.98
N ILE A 248 -8.81 -20.56 1.70
CA ILE A 248 -10.05 -20.72 0.91
C ILE A 248 -10.33 -22.19 0.63
N LEU A 249 -9.33 -22.96 0.18
CA LEU A 249 -9.49 -24.37 -0.18
C LEU A 249 -9.87 -25.24 1.02
N ASN A 250 -9.33 -24.94 2.20
CA ASN A 250 -9.56 -25.71 3.42
C ASN A 250 -10.59 -25.08 4.37
N ASP A 251 -11.26 -24.01 3.95
CA ASP A 251 -12.27 -23.28 4.75
C ASP A 251 -11.78 -22.92 6.17
N LEU A 252 -10.54 -22.38 6.27
CA LEU A 252 -9.89 -22.19 7.56
C LEU A 252 -10.50 -21.08 8.42
N ASN A 253 -11.25 -20.17 7.80
CA ASN A 253 -11.96 -19.07 8.48
C ASN A 253 -11.04 -18.25 9.40
N TYR A 254 -9.89 -17.80 8.89
CA TYR A 254 -8.90 -17.03 9.64
C TYR A 254 -8.88 -15.55 9.23
N GLU A 255 -8.35 -14.70 10.10
CA GLU A 255 -8.14 -13.29 9.83
C GLU A 255 -6.78 -13.06 9.15
N GLU A 256 -6.82 -12.57 7.90
CA GLU A 256 -5.67 -12.08 7.14
C GLU A 256 -5.39 -10.62 7.52
N ALA A 257 -4.13 -10.27 7.73
CA ALA A 257 -3.73 -8.99 8.32
C ALA A 257 -4.10 -7.77 7.46
N ALA A 258 -4.03 -7.88 6.13
CA ALA A 258 -4.43 -6.80 5.21
C ALA A 258 -4.88 -7.33 3.85
N VAL A 259 -6.03 -6.87 3.40
CA VAL A 259 -6.60 -7.06 2.07
C VAL A 259 -7.18 -5.76 1.57
N ASN A 260 -7.11 -5.52 0.26
CA ASN A 260 -7.70 -4.34 -0.37
C ASN A 260 -9.06 -4.71 -0.96
N LEU A 261 -10.13 -4.19 -0.39
CA LEU A 261 -11.53 -4.48 -0.73
C LEU A 261 -12.37 -3.18 -0.74
N PRO A 262 -13.48 -3.13 -1.51
CA PRO A 262 -14.43 -2.02 -1.40
C PRO A 262 -14.94 -1.87 0.04
N ASN A 263 -14.89 -0.66 0.56
CA ASN A 263 -15.41 -0.32 1.88
C ASN A 263 -16.92 -0.61 1.96
N LYS A 264 -17.31 -1.39 2.94
CA LYS A 264 -18.71 -1.68 3.27
C LYS A 264 -19.01 -1.27 4.72
N GLY A 265 -18.51 -0.11 5.12
CA GLY A 265 -18.53 0.34 6.50
C GLY A 265 -17.40 -0.21 7.37
N TYR A 266 -16.36 -0.78 6.76
CA TYR A 266 -15.18 -1.30 7.47
C TYR A 266 -14.36 -0.19 8.09
N ILE A 267 -14.23 0.93 7.39
CA ILE A 267 -13.69 2.19 7.92
C ILE A 267 -14.84 3.21 7.90
N GLU A 268 -15.20 3.68 9.08
CA GLU A 268 -16.18 4.75 9.25
C GLU A 268 -15.67 6.03 8.57
N HIS A 269 -16.59 6.87 8.10
CA HIS A 269 -16.32 8.13 7.38
C HIS A 269 -15.78 7.98 5.96
N ILE A 270 -15.28 6.82 5.52
CA ILE A 270 -14.89 6.57 4.13
C ILE A 270 -16.10 6.09 3.33
N PRO A 271 -16.35 6.62 2.11
CA PRO A 271 -17.47 6.17 1.28
C PRO A 271 -17.41 4.66 0.99
N ASN A 272 -18.58 4.00 1.01
CA ASN A 272 -18.69 2.54 0.89
C ASN A 272 -18.14 1.95 -0.42
N ASN A 273 -18.01 2.73 -1.46
CA ASN A 273 -17.52 2.31 -2.77
C ASN A 273 -16.02 2.58 -2.99
N ILE A 274 -15.33 3.10 -1.98
CA ILE A 274 -13.87 3.29 -2.03
C ILE A 274 -13.20 1.99 -1.56
N VAL A 275 -12.19 1.53 -2.31
CA VAL A 275 -11.35 0.42 -1.86
C VAL A 275 -10.52 0.88 -0.65
N VAL A 276 -10.50 0.05 0.38
CA VAL A 276 -9.73 0.27 1.61
C VAL A 276 -8.85 -0.93 1.90
N GLU A 277 -7.71 -0.69 2.53
CA GLU A 277 -6.83 -1.72 3.07
C GLU A 277 -7.21 -1.97 4.52
N ILE A 278 -7.60 -3.21 4.83
CA ILE A 278 -8.13 -3.62 6.13
C ILE A 278 -7.84 -5.10 6.39
N PRO A 279 -7.90 -5.60 7.63
CA PRO A 279 -7.93 -7.03 7.88
C PRO A 279 -9.12 -7.71 7.19
N GLY A 280 -8.97 -8.98 6.84
CA GLY A 280 -10.02 -9.74 6.16
C GLY A 280 -10.17 -11.16 6.65
N ILE A 281 -11.42 -11.62 6.84
CA ILE A 281 -11.72 -13.02 7.13
C ILE A 281 -11.72 -13.81 5.82
N VAL A 282 -10.88 -14.82 5.76
CA VAL A 282 -10.68 -15.71 4.62
C VAL A 282 -11.45 -17.00 4.85
N ASN A 283 -12.41 -17.32 3.98
CA ASN A 283 -13.13 -18.59 3.99
C ASN A 283 -13.37 -19.09 2.55
N LYS A 284 -13.94 -20.28 2.39
CA LYS A 284 -14.14 -20.94 1.08
C LYS A 284 -14.96 -20.13 0.07
N ASP A 285 -15.88 -19.28 0.53
CA ASP A 285 -16.79 -18.56 -0.35
C ASP A 285 -16.30 -17.19 -0.75
N ARG A 286 -15.52 -16.52 0.15
CA ARG A 286 -15.13 -15.11 -0.02
C ARG A 286 -14.06 -14.66 0.98
N VAL A 287 -13.51 -13.50 0.71
CA VAL A 287 -12.75 -12.70 1.68
C VAL A 287 -13.63 -11.52 2.09
N ILE A 288 -13.84 -11.34 3.39
CA ILE A 288 -14.71 -10.31 3.97
C ILE A 288 -13.86 -9.39 4.85
N GLY A 289 -13.96 -8.08 4.63
CA GLY A 289 -13.25 -7.11 5.49
C GLY A 289 -13.70 -7.17 6.94
N VAL A 290 -12.77 -6.90 7.85
CA VAL A 290 -13.03 -6.73 9.28
C VAL A 290 -13.20 -5.24 9.56
N LYS A 291 -14.26 -4.88 10.27
CA LYS A 291 -14.50 -3.49 10.65
C LYS A 291 -13.46 -3.02 11.64
N LEU A 292 -12.88 -1.85 11.39
CA LEU A 292 -12.01 -1.14 12.31
C LEU A 292 -12.88 -0.20 13.16
N GLU A 293 -13.05 -0.54 14.42
CA GLU A 293 -13.87 0.24 15.32
C GLU A 293 -13.17 1.54 15.73
N ASN A 294 -13.94 2.63 15.89
CA ASN A 294 -13.43 3.94 16.31
C ASN A 294 -12.26 4.46 15.46
N TYR A 295 -12.31 4.24 14.14
CA TYR A 295 -11.28 4.75 13.24
C TYR A 295 -11.18 6.28 13.35
N PRO A 296 -9.96 6.87 13.50
CA PRO A 296 -9.81 8.28 13.84
C PRO A 296 -10.33 9.21 12.72
N LEU A 297 -11.19 10.16 13.11
CA LEU A 297 -11.82 11.10 12.18
C LEU A 297 -10.80 12.05 11.53
N ASP A 298 -9.83 12.52 12.30
CA ASP A 298 -8.75 13.39 11.82
C ASP A 298 -7.93 12.72 10.73
N PHE A 299 -7.53 11.47 10.91
CA PHE A 299 -6.82 10.73 9.87
C PHE A 299 -7.72 10.35 8.69
N SER A 300 -8.97 9.95 8.95
CA SER A 300 -9.92 9.62 7.86
C SER A 300 -10.19 10.82 6.94
N SER A 301 -10.08 12.05 7.45
CA SER A 301 -10.22 13.27 6.65
C SER A 301 -9.12 13.39 5.57
N LEU A 302 -7.89 12.94 5.86
CA LEU A 302 -6.83 12.85 4.86
C LEU A 302 -7.15 11.78 3.81
N LEU A 303 -7.69 10.64 4.25
CA LEU A 303 -8.08 9.55 3.34
C LEU A 303 -9.21 9.96 2.41
N ILE A 304 -10.19 10.75 2.87
CA ILE A 304 -11.31 11.24 2.06
C ILE A 304 -10.80 12.11 0.90
N ASN A 305 -9.82 12.97 1.14
CA ASN A 305 -9.22 13.77 0.07
C ASN A 305 -8.62 12.87 -1.01
N GLN A 306 -7.82 11.90 -0.63
CA GLN A 306 -7.23 10.95 -1.59
C GLN A 306 -8.27 10.04 -2.23
N ALA A 307 -9.33 9.64 -1.52
CA ALA A 307 -10.44 8.89 -2.09
C ALA A 307 -11.10 9.63 -3.28
N SER A 308 -11.21 10.94 -3.18
CA SER A 308 -11.74 11.79 -4.28
C SER A 308 -10.82 11.77 -5.50
N VAL A 309 -9.51 11.89 -5.31
CA VAL A 309 -8.50 11.80 -6.38
C VAL A 309 -8.55 10.44 -7.06
N ILE A 310 -8.62 9.36 -6.27
CA ILE A 310 -8.69 7.97 -6.76
C ILE A 310 -9.96 7.77 -7.61
N ARG A 311 -11.11 8.28 -7.17
CA ARG A 311 -12.35 8.22 -7.95
C ARG A 311 -12.23 8.94 -9.28
N LEU A 312 -11.71 10.15 -9.30
CA LEU A 312 -11.49 10.91 -10.55
C LEU A 312 -10.51 10.18 -11.48
N THR A 313 -9.46 9.57 -10.94
CA THR A 313 -8.53 8.72 -11.70
C THR A 313 -9.26 7.51 -12.31
N THR A 314 -10.09 6.83 -11.53
CA THR A 314 -10.93 5.70 -11.99
C THR A 314 -11.83 6.11 -13.15
N GLU A 315 -12.55 7.23 -13.01
CA GLU A 315 -13.41 7.76 -14.06
C GLU A 315 -12.60 8.16 -15.30
N ALA A 316 -11.41 8.77 -15.12
CA ALA A 316 -10.53 9.13 -16.23
C ALA A 316 -10.11 7.91 -17.05
N ILE A 317 -9.80 6.80 -16.37
CA ILE A 317 -9.41 5.53 -17.01
C ILE A 317 -10.61 4.90 -17.75
N LEU A 318 -11.73 4.73 -17.06
CA LEU A 318 -12.90 4.04 -17.61
C LEU A 318 -13.54 4.79 -18.78
N GLU A 319 -13.55 6.12 -18.74
CA GLU A 319 -14.11 6.98 -19.78
C GLU A 319 -13.05 7.44 -20.80
N LYS A 320 -11.78 7.08 -20.63
CA LYS A 320 -10.64 7.56 -21.45
C LYS A 320 -10.60 9.08 -21.55
N SER A 321 -10.86 9.77 -20.43
CA SER A 321 -11.09 11.21 -20.37
C SER A 321 -9.87 11.99 -19.86
N LYS A 322 -9.17 12.71 -20.75
CA LYS A 322 -8.10 13.64 -20.36
C LYS A 322 -8.59 14.74 -19.42
N SER A 323 -9.81 15.24 -19.60
CA SER A 323 -10.41 16.25 -18.71
C SER A 323 -10.55 15.74 -17.27
N LYS A 324 -10.98 14.49 -17.08
CA LYS A 324 -11.07 13.90 -15.74
C LYS A 324 -9.68 13.62 -15.13
N ALA A 325 -8.70 13.22 -15.93
CA ALA A 325 -7.32 13.09 -15.49
C ALA A 325 -6.75 14.42 -14.98
N LEU A 326 -7.00 15.52 -15.71
CA LEU A 326 -6.63 16.87 -15.25
C LEU A 326 -7.34 17.24 -13.94
N LYS A 327 -8.64 16.94 -13.80
CA LYS A 327 -9.37 17.19 -12.56
C LYS A 327 -8.84 16.37 -11.39
N ALA A 328 -8.35 15.14 -11.64
CA ALA A 328 -7.70 14.34 -10.62
C ALA A 328 -6.40 14.99 -10.12
N LEU A 329 -5.58 15.54 -11.04
CA LEU A 329 -4.39 16.30 -10.67
C LEU A 329 -4.74 17.54 -9.83
N LEU A 330 -5.71 18.33 -10.28
CA LEU A 330 -6.13 19.56 -9.59
C LEU A 330 -6.76 19.30 -8.21
N ALA A 331 -7.27 18.11 -7.97
CA ALA A 331 -7.83 17.70 -6.67
C ALA A 331 -6.79 17.07 -5.73
N ASP A 332 -5.62 16.70 -6.26
CA ASP A 332 -4.60 16.02 -5.46
C ASP A 332 -3.87 17.02 -4.56
N PRO A 333 -3.90 16.84 -3.22
CA PRO A 333 -3.23 17.76 -2.29
C PRO A 333 -1.70 17.81 -2.44
N VAL A 334 -1.10 16.84 -3.13
CA VAL A 334 0.34 16.86 -3.44
C VAL A 334 0.64 17.80 -4.61
N VAL A 335 -0.36 18.13 -5.42
CA VAL A 335 -0.24 19.09 -6.52
C VAL A 335 -0.56 20.47 -5.97
N ASP A 336 0.43 21.15 -5.42
CA ASP A 336 0.31 22.53 -5.00
C ASP A 336 0.60 23.48 -6.19
N ASN A 337 -0.22 24.49 -6.33
CA ASN A 337 -0.08 25.56 -7.33
C ASN A 337 0.79 26.69 -6.81
#